data_87d1cd94e139f5fe51d02b76fec8b0a2
#
_entry.id   87d1cd94e139f5fe51d02b76fec8b0a2
#
_cell.length_a   1.000
_cell.length_b   1.000
_cell.length_c   1.000
_cell.angle_alpha   90.00
_cell.angle_beta   90.00
_cell.angle_gamma   90.00
#
_symmetry.space_group_name_H-M   'P 1'
#
loop_
_entity.id
_entity.type
_entity.pdbx_description
1 polymer ?
#
loop_
_entity_poly.entity_id
_entity_poly.type
_entity_poly.pdbx_seq_one_letter_code
_entity_poly.pdbx_strand_id
1 'polypeptide(L)'
;MKKLLALVLAVAMMSTGLMMASAETFIPGTYEATAQGFGGTVSVKLTVDESTVTAIEIVGDDETDGYGKKAIEDFNATLVGISSADDVDVWATATVTSTAVKEAVASALAQAAGEATANEAELAFTPGTYTASAAGYNGDLTVDVTFSETAVTDIQVVSSVETEYVGDVAFDIMIPQIVQANGTG
;
A
#
# COMPACT_ATOMS: atom_id res chain seq x y z
N MET A 1 30.63 45.88 12.73
CA MET A 1 29.44 45.24 12.18
C MET A 1 29.72 44.79 10.76
N LYS A 2 30.64 43.91 10.56
CA LYS A 2 31.03 43.32 9.25
C LYS A 2 31.86 42.09 9.54
N LYS A 3 31.26 40.95 9.90
CA LYS A 3 31.94 39.62 9.98
C LYS A 3 30.95 38.54 10.41
N LEU A 4 29.86 38.31 9.64
CA LEU A 4 28.97 37.17 9.89
C LEU A 4 28.25 36.76 8.59
N LEU A 5 28.98 36.70 7.49
CA LEU A 5 28.41 36.26 6.20
C LEU A 5 29.41 35.45 5.39
N ALA A 6 30.07 34.48 6.01
CA ALA A 6 31.02 33.60 5.33
C ALA A 6 31.12 32.20 5.92
N LEU A 7 30.00 31.57 6.28
CA LEU A 7 30.05 30.20 6.75
C LEU A 7 28.78 29.39 6.40
N VAL A 8 28.21 29.60 5.27
CA VAL A 8 27.06 28.79 4.77
C VAL A 8 27.28 28.26 3.36
N LEU A 9 28.49 28.27 2.84
CA LEU A 9 28.75 27.82 1.47
C LEU A 9 29.87 26.76 1.35
N ALA A 10 29.94 25.81 2.25
CA ALA A 10 30.96 24.76 2.17
C ALA A 10 30.52 23.38 2.64
N VAL A 11 29.25 22.99 2.46
CA VAL A 11 28.78 21.59 2.73
C VAL A 11 27.95 21.04 1.57
N ALA A 12 28.17 21.49 0.39
CA ALA A 12 27.49 20.97 -0.80
C ALA A 12 28.50 20.44 -1.82
N MET A 13 29.39 19.54 -1.44
CA MET A 13 30.17 18.71 -2.39
C MET A 13 30.89 17.65 -1.60
N MET A 14 30.43 16.45 -1.69
CA MET A 14 31.07 15.15 -1.66
C MET A 14 30.18 14.13 -0.97
N SER A 15 29.13 13.70 -1.66
CA SER A 15 28.63 12.36 -1.48
C SER A 15 28.55 11.68 -2.85
N THR A 16 29.70 11.38 -3.44
CA THR A 16 29.81 10.21 -4.29
C THR A 16 29.63 9.04 -3.34
N GLY A 17 28.36 8.75 -3.02
CA GLY A 17 27.98 7.61 -2.21
C GLY A 17 28.36 6.36 -2.97
N LEU A 18 29.32 5.64 -2.44
CA LEU A 18 29.40 4.21 -2.59
C LEU A 18 27.99 3.71 -2.22
N MET A 19 27.24 3.17 -3.18
CA MET A 19 26.06 2.35 -2.87
C MET A 19 26.59 1.07 -2.24
N MET A 20 26.87 1.11 -0.95
CA MET A 20 26.79 -0.07 -0.14
C MET A 20 25.30 -0.41 -0.10
N ALA A 21 24.93 -1.60 -0.56
CA ALA A 21 23.67 -2.19 -0.21
C ALA A 21 23.65 -2.21 1.32
N SER A 22 22.96 -1.25 1.92
CA SER A 22 22.63 -1.32 3.34
C SER A 22 21.75 -2.55 3.47
N ALA A 23 22.20 -3.56 4.19
CA ALA A 23 21.29 -4.57 4.68
C ALA A 23 20.17 -3.81 5.42
N GLU A 24 18.94 -3.98 5.00
CA GLU A 24 17.81 -3.38 5.68
C GLU A 24 17.83 -3.89 7.12
N THR A 25 17.81 -2.97 8.08
CA THR A 25 17.82 -3.31 9.49
C THR A 25 16.37 -3.24 9.95
N PHE A 26 15.82 -4.36 10.38
CA PHE A 26 14.47 -4.44 10.88
C PHE A 26 14.41 -4.13 12.38
N ILE A 27 13.30 -3.60 12.82
CA ILE A 27 12.94 -3.53 14.24
C ILE A 27 12.40 -4.92 14.61
N PRO A 28 13.04 -5.67 15.53
CA PRO A 28 12.55 -6.99 15.90
C PRO A 28 11.09 -6.95 16.40
N GLY A 29 10.23 -7.79 15.83
CA GLY A 29 8.82 -7.79 16.15
C GLY A 29 8.01 -8.69 15.23
N THR A 30 6.70 -8.64 15.40
CA THR A 30 5.73 -9.33 14.54
C THR A 30 4.91 -8.30 13.80
N TYR A 31 4.80 -8.47 12.49
CA TYR A 31 4.15 -7.54 11.57
C TYR A 31 3.14 -8.26 10.72
N GLU A 32 2.04 -7.60 10.42
CA GLU A 32 0.94 -8.16 9.65
C GLU A 32 0.61 -7.24 8.46
N ALA A 33 0.35 -7.85 7.31
CA ALA A 33 -0.12 -7.14 6.13
C ALA A 33 -1.01 -8.04 5.28
N THR A 34 -1.80 -7.43 4.42
CA THR A 34 -2.71 -8.13 3.52
C THR A 34 -2.57 -7.63 2.10
N ALA A 35 -2.89 -8.48 1.13
CA ALA A 35 -3.03 -8.09 -0.27
C ALA A 35 -4.14 -8.90 -0.95
N GLN A 36 -4.62 -8.41 -2.09
CA GLN A 36 -5.69 -9.08 -2.83
C GLN A 36 -5.12 -10.19 -3.71
N GLY A 37 -5.48 -11.43 -3.40
CA GLY A 37 -5.17 -12.62 -4.19
C GLY A 37 -6.20 -12.91 -5.27
N PHE A 38 -6.14 -14.12 -5.84
CA PHE A 38 -7.06 -14.54 -6.90
C PHE A 38 -8.46 -14.85 -6.38
N GLY A 39 -8.54 -15.62 -5.29
CA GLY A 39 -9.81 -16.03 -4.69
C GLY A 39 -10.31 -15.09 -3.61
N GLY A 40 -9.43 -14.32 -3.00
CA GLY A 40 -9.76 -13.43 -1.88
C GLY A 40 -8.52 -12.77 -1.29
N THR A 41 -8.66 -12.24 -0.08
CA THR A 41 -7.56 -11.61 0.62
C THR A 41 -6.54 -12.64 1.09
N VAL A 42 -5.27 -12.38 0.81
CA VAL A 42 -4.13 -13.09 1.37
C VAL A 42 -3.59 -12.28 2.54
N SER A 43 -3.48 -12.90 3.70
CA SER A 43 -2.94 -12.32 4.93
C SER A 43 -1.56 -12.91 5.21
N VAL A 44 -0.60 -12.05 5.51
CA VAL A 44 0.76 -12.42 5.90
C VAL A 44 1.03 -11.89 7.30
N LYS A 45 1.50 -12.77 8.17
CA LYS A 45 2.02 -12.45 9.50
C LYS A 45 3.45 -12.94 9.57
N LEU A 46 4.40 -12.05 9.76
CA LEU A 46 5.81 -12.39 9.87
C LEU A 46 6.44 -11.86 11.16
N THR A 47 7.39 -12.62 11.68
CA THR A 47 8.23 -12.20 12.79
C THR A 47 9.65 -12.03 12.28
N VAL A 48 10.27 -10.91 12.58
CA VAL A 48 11.65 -10.60 12.17
C VAL A 48 12.56 -10.43 13.38
N ASP A 49 13.84 -10.75 13.19
CA ASP A 49 14.95 -10.21 13.98
C ASP A 49 15.52 -8.94 13.30
N GLU A 50 16.73 -8.50 13.67
CA GLU A 50 17.35 -7.30 13.12
C GLU A 50 17.69 -7.40 11.61
N SER A 51 17.59 -8.59 10.99
CA SER A 51 18.11 -8.85 9.65
C SER A 51 17.27 -9.77 8.77
N THR A 52 16.45 -10.64 9.37
CA THR A 52 15.72 -11.69 8.62
C THR A 52 14.36 -12.02 9.20
N VAL A 53 13.53 -12.65 8.39
CA VAL A 53 12.27 -13.27 8.81
C VAL A 53 12.56 -14.55 9.56
N THR A 54 12.19 -14.62 10.84
CA THR A 54 12.40 -15.78 11.71
C THR A 54 11.18 -16.70 11.76
N ALA A 55 9.98 -16.17 11.49
CA ALA A 55 8.76 -16.96 11.34
C ALA A 55 7.81 -16.26 10.37
N ILE A 56 7.01 -17.04 9.65
CA ILE A 56 5.99 -16.54 8.72
C ILE A 56 4.75 -17.42 8.78
N GLU A 57 3.59 -16.79 8.71
CA GLU A 57 2.29 -17.43 8.56
C GLU A 57 1.51 -16.71 7.46
N ILE A 58 1.15 -17.43 6.42
CA ILE A 58 0.41 -16.93 5.28
C ILE A 58 -0.92 -17.65 5.21
N VAL A 59 -2.01 -16.92 5.14
CA VAL A 59 -3.38 -17.43 5.07
C VAL A 59 -4.09 -16.85 3.86
N GLY A 60 -4.79 -17.70 3.11
CA GLY A 60 -5.62 -17.33 1.98
C GLY A 60 -6.72 -18.39 1.83
N ASP A 61 -7.71 -18.34 2.72
CA ASP A 61 -8.75 -19.38 2.84
C ASP A 61 -9.60 -19.49 1.56
N ASP A 62 -9.82 -18.37 0.88
CA ASP A 62 -10.63 -18.30 -0.34
C ASP A 62 -9.82 -18.58 -1.62
N GLU A 63 -8.52 -18.84 -1.50
CA GLU A 63 -7.68 -19.17 -2.64
C GLU A 63 -8.02 -20.52 -3.27
N THR A 64 -7.72 -20.65 -4.56
CA THR A 64 -8.05 -21.83 -5.37
C THR A 64 -7.35 -23.08 -4.86
N ASP A 65 -8.11 -24.13 -4.60
CA ASP A 65 -7.57 -25.44 -4.22
C ASP A 65 -6.62 -25.99 -5.31
N GLY A 66 -5.48 -26.54 -4.90
CA GLY A 66 -4.48 -27.13 -5.78
C GLY A 66 -3.57 -26.13 -6.53
N TYR A 67 -3.88 -24.85 -6.50
CA TYR A 67 -3.06 -23.78 -7.09
C TYR A 67 -2.67 -22.73 -6.05
N GLY A 68 -3.55 -21.79 -5.73
CA GLY A 68 -3.28 -20.70 -4.79
C GLY A 68 -2.96 -21.22 -3.39
N LYS A 69 -3.79 -22.12 -2.83
CA LYS A 69 -3.53 -22.73 -1.51
C LYS A 69 -2.24 -23.53 -1.48
N LYS A 70 -1.91 -24.22 -2.58
CA LYS A 70 -0.66 -24.96 -2.66
C LYS A 70 0.55 -24.03 -2.71
N ALA A 71 0.47 -22.90 -3.41
CA ALA A 71 1.52 -21.89 -3.41
C ALA A 71 1.72 -21.31 -2.00
N ILE A 72 0.63 -21.02 -1.29
CA ILE A 72 0.69 -20.53 0.10
C ILE A 72 1.34 -21.55 1.04
N GLU A 73 1.01 -22.84 0.90
CA GLU A 73 1.63 -23.93 1.68
C GLU A 73 3.15 -23.96 1.46
N ASP A 74 3.59 -23.83 0.22
CA ASP A 74 5.01 -23.82 -0.15
C ASP A 74 5.73 -22.55 0.36
N PHE A 75 5.11 -21.40 0.26
CA PHE A 75 5.65 -20.13 0.80
C PHE A 75 5.80 -20.18 2.33
N ASN A 76 4.83 -20.73 3.05
CA ASN A 76 4.93 -20.95 4.49
C ASN A 76 6.13 -21.83 4.88
N ALA A 77 6.54 -22.75 4.00
CA ALA A 77 7.67 -23.63 4.24
C ALA A 77 9.02 -23.03 3.83
N THR A 78 9.04 -22.09 2.88
CA THR A 78 10.28 -21.64 2.21
C THR A 78 10.70 -20.21 2.54
N LEU A 79 9.78 -19.34 2.98
CA LEU A 79 10.08 -17.91 3.19
C LEU A 79 10.67 -17.55 4.57
N VAL A 80 10.99 -18.53 5.40
CA VAL A 80 11.76 -18.28 6.63
C VAL A 80 13.22 -18.03 6.26
N GLY A 81 13.82 -16.96 6.77
CA GLY A 81 15.21 -16.58 6.52
C GLY A 81 15.40 -15.53 5.43
N ILE A 82 14.31 -15.12 4.73
CA ILE A 82 14.39 -14.01 3.76
C ILE A 82 14.62 -12.67 4.46
N SER A 83 15.18 -11.71 3.71
CA SER A 83 15.37 -10.33 4.16
C SER A 83 14.75 -9.31 3.20
N SER A 84 14.21 -9.77 2.08
CA SER A 84 13.58 -8.92 1.07
C SER A 84 12.38 -9.63 0.45
N ALA A 85 11.37 -8.86 0.06
CA ALA A 85 10.26 -9.37 -0.74
C ALA A 85 10.70 -9.82 -2.14
N ASP A 86 11.88 -9.43 -2.60
CA ASP A 86 12.43 -9.92 -3.87
C ASP A 86 12.84 -11.40 -3.81
N ASP A 87 13.00 -11.95 -2.62
CA ASP A 87 13.23 -13.37 -2.38
C ASP A 87 11.96 -14.23 -2.57
N VAL A 88 10.78 -13.59 -2.74
CA VAL A 88 9.51 -14.27 -3.01
C VAL A 88 9.38 -14.53 -4.51
N ASP A 89 9.56 -15.79 -4.90
CA ASP A 89 9.38 -16.23 -6.29
C ASP A 89 7.90 -16.31 -6.69
N VAL A 90 7.61 -16.03 -7.97
CA VAL A 90 6.25 -16.11 -8.50
C VAL A 90 6.01 -17.48 -9.11
N TRP A 91 5.01 -18.20 -8.59
CA TRP A 91 4.57 -19.47 -9.16
C TRP A 91 3.76 -19.28 -10.45
N ALA A 92 4.23 -19.85 -11.55
CA ALA A 92 3.63 -19.67 -12.88
C ALA A 92 2.16 -20.12 -12.97
N THR A 93 1.73 -21.05 -12.11
CA THR A 93 0.34 -21.56 -12.05
C THR A 93 -0.55 -20.81 -11.06
N ALA A 94 0.03 -19.97 -10.20
CA ALA A 94 -0.65 -19.19 -9.17
C ALA A 94 -0.12 -17.76 -9.10
N THR A 95 0.07 -17.11 -10.25
CA THR A 95 0.72 -15.81 -10.38
C THR A 95 0.05 -14.74 -9.53
N VAL A 96 -1.28 -14.65 -9.56
CA VAL A 96 -2.02 -13.61 -8.80
C VAL A 96 -1.84 -13.81 -7.29
N THR A 97 -2.00 -15.04 -6.80
CA THR A 97 -1.78 -15.38 -5.38
C THR A 97 -0.33 -15.11 -4.95
N SER A 98 0.65 -15.50 -5.78
CA SER A 98 2.08 -15.26 -5.49
C SER A 98 2.43 -13.78 -5.46
N THR A 99 1.85 -12.98 -6.36
CA THR A 99 2.01 -11.53 -6.37
C THR A 99 1.42 -10.93 -5.09
N ALA A 100 0.23 -11.37 -4.67
CA ALA A 100 -0.38 -10.93 -3.42
C ALA A 100 0.49 -11.28 -2.19
N VAL A 101 1.07 -12.49 -2.14
CA VAL A 101 2.02 -12.88 -1.09
C VAL A 101 3.23 -11.95 -1.11
N LYS A 102 3.83 -11.70 -2.28
CA LYS A 102 4.98 -10.78 -2.42
C LYS A 102 4.65 -9.37 -1.93
N GLU A 103 3.51 -8.82 -2.31
CA GLU A 103 3.04 -7.49 -1.91
C GLU A 103 2.80 -7.42 -0.39
N ALA A 104 2.14 -8.42 0.19
CA ALA A 104 1.90 -8.47 1.63
C ALA A 104 3.22 -8.63 2.42
N VAL A 105 4.15 -9.47 1.95
CA VAL A 105 5.50 -9.59 2.53
C VAL A 105 6.25 -8.26 2.45
N ALA A 106 6.22 -7.58 1.31
CA ALA A 106 6.85 -6.26 1.14
C ALA A 106 6.30 -5.24 2.13
N SER A 107 4.97 -5.17 2.27
CA SER A 107 4.30 -4.28 3.23
C SER A 107 4.70 -4.59 4.67
N ALA A 108 4.73 -5.86 5.07
CA ALA A 108 5.10 -6.25 6.43
C ALA A 108 6.60 -5.99 6.73
N LEU A 109 7.49 -6.20 5.75
CA LEU A 109 8.92 -5.87 5.90
C LEU A 109 9.16 -4.36 5.93
N ALA A 110 8.42 -3.56 5.17
CA ALA A 110 8.48 -2.10 5.23
C ALA A 110 8.08 -1.57 6.63
N GLN A 111 7.03 -2.14 7.24
CA GLN A 111 6.69 -1.85 8.64
C GLN A 111 7.84 -2.20 9.58
N ALA A 112 8.48 -3.35 9.39
CA ALA A 112 9.61 -3.79 10.19
C ALA A 112 10.85 -2.90 10.02
N ALA A 113 11.06 -2.32 8.84
CA ALA A 113 12.11 -1.34 8.58
C ALA A 113 11.83 0.05 9.19
N GLY A 114 10.63 0.23 9.79
CA GLY A 114 10.19 1.53 10.29
C GLY A 114 9.70 2.46 9.19
N GLU A 115 9.54 1.95 7.99
CA GLU A 115 8.86 2.66 6.90
C GLU A 115 7.34 2.55 7.17
N ALA A 116 6.69 3.70 7.32
CA ALA A 116 5.24 3.73 7.35
C ALA A 116 4.75 3.17 6.01
N THR A 117 4.13 1.98 6.04
CA THR A 117 3.51 1.46 4.82
C THR A 117 2.44 2.46 4.37
N ALA A 118 2.38 2.71 3.09
CA ALA A 118 1.40 3.65 2.50
C ALA A 118 -0.07 3.26 2.80
N ASN A 119 -0.29 2.11 3.45
CA ASN A 119 -1.61 1.64 3.91
C ASN A 119 -1.97 2.05 5.34
N GLU A 120 -1.03 2.62 6.12
CA GLU A 120 -1.27 3.13 7.48
C GLU A 120 -0.45 4.39 7.80
N ALA A 121 0.06 5.12 6.81
CA ALA A 121 0.23 6.54 7.03
C ALA A 121 -1.16 7.05 7.43
N GLU A 122 -1.34 7.36 8.70
CA GLU A 122 -2.52 8.05 9.20
C GLU A 122 -2.72 9.25 8.30
N LEU A 123 -3.63 9.09 7.30
CA LEU A 123 -3.97 10.17 6.39
C LEU A 123 -4.60 11.24 7.24
N ALA A 124 -3.78 12.15 7.74
CA ALA A 124 -4.26 13.28 8.53
C ALA A 124 -4.90 14.28 7.58
N PHE A 125 -6.19 14.14 7.39
CA PHE A 125 -6.98 15.12 6.68
C PHE A 125 -7.35 16.27 7.61
N THR A 126 -7.51 17.46 7.06
CA THR A 126 -8.23 18.52 7.76
C THR A 126 -9.72 18.22 7.63
N PRO A 127 -10.44 17.97 8.74
CA PRO A 127 -11.86 17.68 8.67
C PRO A 127 -12.65 18.80 7.99
N GLY A 128 -13.58 18.41 7.14
CA GLY A 128 -14.40 19.36 6.39
C GLY A 128 -14.91 18.78 5.07
N THR A 129 -15.77 19.54 4.41
CA THR A 129 -16.25 19.20 3.07
C THR A 129 -15.55 20.07 2.05
N TYR A 130 -15.01 19.47 1.03
CA TYR A 130 -14.23 20.11 -0.02
C TYR A 130 -14.86 19.82 -1.37
N THR A 131 -15.11 20.88 -2.15
CA THR A 131 -15.65 20.76 -3.51
C THR A 131 -14.51 20.70 -4.52
N ALA A 132 -14.57 19.75 -5.42
CA ALA A 132 -13.65 19.61 -6.55
C ALA A 132 -14.40 19.35 -7.85
N SER A 133 -13.84 19.83 -8.95
CA SER A 133 -14.39 19.61 -10.29
C SER A 133 -13.33 19.04 -11.22
N ALA A 134 -13.74 18.13 -12.09
CA ALA A 134 -12.90 17.56 -13.13
C ALA A 134 -13.70 17.41 -14.43
N ALA A 135 -12.98 17.45 -15.57
CA ALA A 135 -13.62 17.20 -16.86
C ALA A 135 -14.00 15.73 -16.98
N GLY A 136 -15.29 15.45 -17.19
CA GLY A 136 -15.85 14.16 -17.55
C GLY A 136 -15.99 13.98 -19.06
N TYR A 137 -16.73 12.96 -19.48
CA TYR A 137 -16.93 12.65 -20.91
C TYR A 137 -17.82 13.67 -21.62
N ASN A 138 -18.95 14.06 -20.99
CA ASN A 138 -19.91 15.01 -21.57
C ASN A 138 -19.76 16.45 -21.03
N GLY A 139 -18.90 16.67 -20.04
CA GLY A 139 -18.68 17.97 -19.40
C GLY A 139 -18.13 17.83 -17.99
N ASP A 140 -18.18 18.92 -17.21
CA ASP A 140 -17.60 18.91 -15.89
C ASP A 140 -18.43 18.11 -14.89
N LEU A 141 -17.74 17.27 -14.13
CA LEU A 141 -18.23 16.60 -12.93
C LEU A 141 -17.74 17.37 -11.69
N THR A 142 -18.66 17.71 -10.81
CA THR A 142 -18.34 18.35 -9.53
C THR A 142 -18.78 17.46 -8.37
N VAL A 143 -17.90 17.25 -7.43
CA VAL A 143 -18.15 16.45 -6.22
C VAL A 143 -17.82 17.21 -4.96
N ASP A 144 -18.57 16.95 -3.90
CA ASP A 144 -18.24 17.32 -2.54
C ASP A 144 -17.69 16.08 -1.82
N VAL A 145 -16.50 16.19 -1.26
CA VAL A 145 -15.86 15.12 -0.49
C VAL A 145 -15.74 15.56 0.95
N THR A 146 -16.28 14.78 1.88
CA THR A 146 -16.22 15.05 3.30
C THR A 146 -15.18 14.16 3.97
N PHE A 147 -14.28 14.81 4.71
CA PHE A 147 -13.20 14.15 5.46
C PHE A 147 -13.43 14.27 6.96
N SER A 148 -13.10 13.21 7.71
CA SER A 148 -12.70 13.26 9.11
C SER A 148 -11.19 13.48 9.23
N GLU A 149 -10.63 13.41 10.44
CA GLU A 149 -9.17 13.50 10.63
C GLU A 149 -8.41 12.36 9.95
N THR A 150 -9.04 11.20 9.75
CA THR A 150 -8.37 9.98 9.27
C THR A 150 -9.07 9.30 8.09
N ALA A 151 -10.22 9.79 7.65
CA ALA A 151 -11.01 9.08 6.65
C ALA A 151 -11.80 10.00 5.72
N VAL A 152 -12.04 9.52 4.49
CA VAL A 152 -13.12 9.99 3.63
C VAL A 152 -14.43 9.42 4.16
N THR A 153 -15.34 10.29 4.61
CA THR A 153 -16.60 9.86 5.27
C THR A 153 -17.81 9.92 4.34
N ASP A 154 -17.77 10.77 3.32
CA ASP A 154 -18.86 10.93 2.36
C ASP A 154 -18.35 11.53 1.05
N ILE A 155 -19.01 11.17 -0.05
CA ILE A 155 -18.80 11.76 -1.37
C ILE A 155 -20.17 11.99 -2.02
N GLN A 156 -20.44 13.22 -2.41
CA GLN A 156 -21.69 13.59 -3.10
C GLN A 156 -21.41 14.18 -4.46
N VAL A 157 -22.12 13.73 -5.48
CA VAL A 157 -22.11 14.36 -6.81
C VAL A 157 -23.01 15.60 -6.76
N VAL A 158 -22.38 16.78 -6.86
CA VAL A 158 -23.07 18.07 -6.82
C VAL A 158 -23.61 18.43 -8.19
N SER A 159 -22.84 18.17 -9.24
CA SER A 159 -23.20 18.43 -10.62
C SER A 159 -22.54 17.42 -11.56
N SER A 160 -23.32 16.86 -12.45
CA SER A 160 -22.86 15.96 -13.52
C SER A 160 -23.70 16.20 -14.78
N VAL A 161 -23.04 16.16 -15.93
CA VAL A 161 -23.68 16.14 -17.25
C VAL A 161 -23.36 14.84 -17.99
N GLU A 162 -22.99 13.80 -17.24
CA GLU A 162 -22.68 12.51 -17.78
C GLU A 162 -23.89 11.80 -18.37
N THR A 163 -23.66 10.75 -19.16
CA THR A 163 -24.72 10.00 -19.84
C THR A 163 -25.60 9.31 -18.80
N GLU A 164 -26.92 9.62 -18.85
CA GLU A 164 -27.92 8.97 -18.02
C GLU A 164 -27.85 7.44 -18.17
N TYR A 165 -28.04 6.70 -17.08
CA TYR A 165 -27.92 5.23 -16.98
C TYR A 165 -26.51 4.64 -17.25
N VAL A 166 -25.49 5.46 -17.51
CA VAL A 166 -24.10 5.01 -17.66
C VAL A 166 -23.20 5.68 -16.61
N GLY A 167 -23.13 7.00 -16.64
CA GLY A 167 -22.35 7.77 -15.66
C GLY A 167 -22.94 7.69 -14.25
N ASP A 168 -24.26 7.81 -14.13
CA ASP A 168 -24.94 7.75 -12.83
C ASP A 168 -24.76 6.38 -12.15
N VAL A 169 -24.86 5.28 -12.92
CA VAL A 169 -24.61 3.93 -12.39
C VAL A 169 -23.15 3.75 -11.95
N ALA A 170 -22.21 4.39 -12.65
CA ALA A 170 -20.81 4.35 -12.25
C ALA A 170 -20.59 5.04 -10.88
N PHE A 171 -21.24 6.16 -10.62
CA PHE A 171 -21.17 6.85 -9.33
C PHE A 171 -21.72 6.00 -8.19
N ASP A 172 -22.86 5.35 -8.39
CA ASP A 172 -23.49 4.48 -7.40
C ASP A 172 -22.61 3.28 -7.01
N ILE A 173 -21.77 2.82 -7.93
CA ILE A 173 -20.83 1.71 -7.69
C ILE A 173 -19.52 2.20 -7.08
N MET A 174 -18.94 3.27 -7.63
CA MET A 174 -17.61 3.72 -7.27
C MET A 174 -17.55 4.46 -5.93
N ILE A 175 -18.54 5.32 -5.65
CA ILE A 175 -18.54 6.15 -4.44
C ILE A 175 -18.47 5.30 -3.16
N PRO A 176 -19.30 4.26 -2.97
CA PRO A 176 -19.21 3.40 -1.79
C PRO A 176 -17.84 2.69 -1.68
N GLN A 177 -17.25 2.30 -2.81
CA GLN A 177 -15.94 1.65 -2.82
C GLN A 177 -14.81 2.61 -2.42
N ILE A 178 -14.84 3.86 -2.92
CA ILE A 178 -13.85 4.89 -2.55
C ILE A 178 -13.92 5.22 -1.06
N VAL A 179 -15.13 5.40 -0.52
CA VAL A 179 -15.34 5.67 0.91
C VAL A 179 -14.85 4.48 1.75
N GLN A 180 -15.16 3.25 1.35
CA GLN A 180 -14.72 2.04 2.04
C GLN A 180 -13.20 1.85 1.98
N ALA A 181 -12.57 2.15 0.84
CA ALA A 181 -11.12 2.06 0.65
C ALA A 181 -10.36 3.23 1.31
N ASN A 182 -11.05 4.25 1.81
CA ASN A 182 -10.49 5.48 2.36
C ASN A 182 -9.60 6.25 1.38
N GLY A 183 -9.85 6.09 0.09
CA GLY A 183 -9.07 6.76 -0.94
C GLY A 183 -9.39 6.27 -2.35
N THR A 184 -8.61 6.71 -3.30
CA THR A 184 -8.77 6.35 -4.73
C THR A 184 -7.91 5.17 -5.18
N GLY A 185 -7.27 4.49 -4.24
CA GLY A 185 -6.57 3.19 -4.34
C GLY A 185 -5.37 3.17 -5.24
#